data_404b6e31b6e12071cfa6c7d3143672b3
#
_entry.id   404b6e31b6e12071cfa6c7d3143672b3
#
_cell.length_a   1.000
_cell.length_b   1.000
_cell.length_c   1.000
_cell.angle_alpha   90.00
_cell.angle_beta   90.00
_cell.angle_gamma   90.00
#
_symmetry.space_group_name_H-M   'P 1'
#
loop_
_entity.id
_entity.type
_entity.pdbx_description
1 polymer ?
#
loop_
_entity_poly.entity_id
_entity_poly.type
_entity_poly.pdbx_seq_one_letter_code
_entity_poly.pdbx_strand_id
1 'polypeptide(L)'
;MVSLAALSLSGYGAQAERVSTVPIVSNLCAEQSGQPSRRRPGLPVDEYALPPCEDESNQVGIAPWVDPFGLGPAVPDRWRIVQQLGVKSNLWDPYNGQNSLKGDIPVWGDDWFYSIIAISDTVIEPRRFPIPVGGATTARANSLDTIGSGETTILAQNLIIENVFYKGNTVFRPPDWEFRFTPVFNINRVHADEVGILNVDPDKGGRSSRRRIDTFMGVQALFVDKHLRNVSDRYDFDSIRVGIQPFSSDFRGFLFQDSQLGVRLFGTRANNVFQYNLAWFRRLEKDTNSGLNDVTQSIRDDDVLAANIYWQDFLKLGLTSQATVIHNRNREHGDVEYDKNGFIQRPSSLLEERFSRDYDVTYFGYSADGHFDRLNISSSWYYAYGEQESTRLRSEDEKVRAWFTATEMSWDIDWFRPRLSFLYASGDDDPFDQRAEGFDAIFENPQFAGADTSFWIRQNVPLIGGGGVVLSGRNGILPSLRASKEQGQSNFINPGIMLIGLGADADILPQLRLSLNINHLRFDTTEVLERLRQQAPIHKALGEDISMSLIWRPFMTQNAVFRLSMAGLIPGKGFEDLFGDDARTPYSILFNMTLTY
;
A
#
# COMPACT_ATOMS: atom_id res chain seq x y z
N MET A 1 -2.27 -10.34 -7.17
CA MET A 1 -1.58 -9.90 -5.96
C MET A 1 -2.57 -9.20 -5.09
N VAL A 2 -2.79 -9.77 -3.92
CA VAL A 2 -3.56 -9.08 -2.90
C VAL A 2 -2.77 -7.84 -2.57
N SER A 3 -3.34 -6.66 -2.81
CA SER A 3 -2.95 -5.50 -2.04
C SER A 3 -3.25 -5.87 -0.60
N LEU A 4 -2.22 -6.26 0.17
CA LEU A 4 -2.26 -6.08 1.60
C LEU A 4 -2.33 -4.56 1.79
N ALA A 5 -3.50 -3.98 1.51
CA ALA A 5 -3.81 -2.71 2.10
C ALA A 5 -3.53 -2.92 3.59
N ALA A 6 -2.55 -2.23 4.12
CA ALA A 6 -2.47 -2.08 5.55
C ALA A 6 -3.88 -1.65 5.96
N LEU A 7 -4.64 -2.58 6.53
CA LEU A 7 -5.85 -2.25 7.22
C LEU A 7 -5.41 -1.33 8.33
N SER A 8 -5.36 -0.03 8.04
CA SER A 8 -5.47 0.96 9.08
C SER A 8 -6.79 0.62 9.74
N LEU A 9 -6.74 0.12 10.95
CA LEU A 9 -7.86 0.02 11.83
C LEU A 9 -8.35 1.46 12.10
N SER A 10 -9.07 2.02 11.11
CA SER A 10 -9.97 3.12 11.37
C SER A 10 -11.11 2.51 12.17
N GLY A 11 -11.17 2.85 13.46
CA GLY A 11 -12.18 2.36 14.37
C GLY A 11 -13.56 2.56 13.79
N TYR A 12 -14.25 1.47 13.55
CA TYR A 12 -15.68 1.48 13.31
C TYR A 12 -16.37 1.87 14.60
N GLY A 13 -16.87 3.10 14.66
CA GLY A 13 -17.89 3.49 15.61
C GLY A 13 -19.16 2.70 15.33
N ALA A 14 -19.39 1.64 16.09
CA ALA A 14 -20.70 1.02 16.15
C ALA A 14 -21.73 2.09 16.56
N GLN A 15 -22.73 2.31 15.73
CA GLN A 15 -23.94 3.04 16.14
C GLN A 15 -24.64 2.20 17.23
N ALA A 16 -24.33 2.51 18.48
CA ALA A 16 -25.11 2.02 19.59
C ALA A 16 -26.47 2.73 19.58
N GLU A 17 -27.54 1.97 19.44
CA GLU A 17 -28.88 2.42 19.74
C GLU A 17 -28.91 3.08 21.13
N ARG A 18 -29.65 4.18 21.22
CA ARG A 18 -29.78 5.00 22.43
C ARG A 18 -30.33 4.17 23.59
N VAL A 19 -29.46 3.74 24.45
CA VAL A 19 -29.84 3.48 25.83
C VAL A 19 -29.94 4.85 26.51
N SER A 20 -31.14 5.17 26.99
CA SER A 20 -31.41 6.37 27.78
C SER A 20 -30.51 6.36 29.02
N THR A 21 -29.42 7.07 28.96
CA THR A 21 -28.56 7.36 30.10
C THR A 21 -29.14 8.57 30.81
N VAL A 22 -29.47 8.41 32.08
CA VAL A 22 -29.69 9.51 33.01
C VAL A 22 -28.54 10.50 32.88
N PRO A 23 -28.80 11.80 32.69
CA PRO A 23 -27.73 12.75 32.53
C PRO A 23 -26.95 12.87 33.85
N ILE A 24 -25.69 12.44 33.85
CA ILE A 24 -24.75 12.91 34.86
C ILE A 24 -24.49 14.37 34.51
N VAL A 25 -25.04 15.25 35.26
CA VAL A 25 -24.81 16.69 35.19
C VAL A 25 -23.37 16.91 35.65
N SER A 26 -22.41 16.83 34.72
CA SER A 26 -21.10 17.43 34.93
C SER A 26 -21.25 18.91 34.68
N ASN A 27 -21.08 19.73 35.70
CA ASN A 27 -20.99 21.19 35.60
C ASN A 27 -19.68 21.53 34.83
N LEU A 28 -19.73 21.51 33.52
CA LEU A 28 -18.68 22.06 32.66
C LEU A 28 -18.98 23.55 32.49
N CYS A 29 -18.51 24.34 33.43
CA CYS A 29 -18.35 25.76 33.20
C CYS A 29 -17.27 25.99 32.16
N ALA A 30 -17.63 26.61 31.04
CA ALA A 30 -16.64 27.04 30.05
C ALA A 30 -15.82 28.18 30.69
N GLU A 31 -14.57 27.94 31.03
CA GLU A 31 -13.62 29.03 31.24
C GLU A 31 -13.61 29.89 29.97
N GLN A 32 -13.72 31.22 30.20
CA GLN A 32 -13.56 32.23 29.13
C GLN A 32 -12.09 32.34 28.70
N SER A 33 -11.48 31.28 28.30
CA SER A 33 -10.27 31.26 27.53
C SER A 33 -10.64 30.86 26.10
N GLY A 34 -10.45 31.78 25.16
CA GLY A 34 -10.90 31.66 23.75
C GLY A 34 -10.25 30.51 22.97
N GLN A 35 -10.29 29.31 23.49
CA GLN A 35 -9.97 28.09 22.76
C GLN A 35 -11.26 27.46 22.22
N PRO A 36 -11.34 27.22 20.92
CA PRO A 36 -12.50 26.55 20.34
C PRO A 36 -12.65 25.16 20.93
N SER A 37 -13.83 24.85 21.46
CA SER A 37 -14.18 23.51 21.93
C SER A 37 -14.01 22.51 20.76
N ARG A 38 -13.31 21.41 21.01
CA ARG A 38 -13.18 20.32 20.02
C ARG A 38 -14.55 19.75 19.69
N ARG A 39 -14.96 19.87 18.42
CA ARG A 39 -16.20 19.30 17.91
C ARG A 39 -16.03 17.82 17.61
N ARG A 40 -17.04 17.03 17.98
CA ARG A 40 -17.19 15.68 17.43
C ARG A 40 -17.78 15.79 16.02
N PRO A 41 -17.24 15.11 15.00
CA PRO A 41 -17.81 15.12 13.66
C PRO A 41 -19.27 14.60 13.69
N GLY A 42 -20.18 15.28 13.02
CA GLY A 42 -21.54 14.81 12.76
C GLY A 42 -22.65 15.33 13.67
N LEU A 43 -22.39 16.27 14.58
CA LEU A 43 -23.45 16.92 15.33
C LEU A 43 -23.78 18.31 14.75
N PRO A 44 -25.09 18.65 14.57
CA PRO A 44 -25.48 19.99 14.14
C PRO A 44 -25.07 21.04 15.19
N VAL A 45 -24.79 22.24 14.72
CA VAL A 45 -24.45 23.38 15.56
C VAL A 45 -25.75 23.95 16.10
N ASP A 46 -26.23 23.44 17.22
CA ASP A 46 -27.20 24.18 17.98
C ASP A 46 -26.43 25.07 18.97
N GLU A 47 -26.64 26.37 18.85
CA GLU A 47 -26.23 27.36 19.84
C GLU A 47 -27.02 27.16 21.12
N TYR A 48 -26.61 26.18 21.93
CA TYR A 48 -27.04 26.20 23.32
C TYR A 48 -26.12 27.15 24.07
N ALA A 49 -26.61 28.34 24.35
CA ALA A 49 -26.01 29.19 25.35
C ALA A 49 -26.00 28.40 26.67
N LEU A 50 -24.81 28.02 27.13
CA LEU A 50 -24.64 27.45 28.45
C LEU A 50 -25.14 28.49 29.48
N PRO A 51 -25.93 28.08 30.49
CA PRO A 51 -26.37 29.00 31.53
C PRO A 51 -25.11 29.62 32.19
N PRO A 52 -25.16 30.90 32.60
CA PRO A 52 -24.07 31.52 33.28
C PRO A 52 -23.73 30.74 34.55
N CYS A 53 -22.46 30.50 34.80
CA CYS A 53 -22.00 29.85 36.02
C CYS A 53 -22.40 30.70 37.22
N GLU A 54 -23.24 30.14 38.09
CA GLU A 54 -23.49 30.73 39.39
C GLU A 54 -22.21 30.63 40.26
N ASP A 55 -21.95 31.66 41.05
CA ASP A 55 -20.74 31.97 41.82
C ASP A 55 -19.92 30.77 42.32
N GLU A 56 -18.61 30.95 42.26
CA GLU A 56 -17.52 30.00 42.69
C GLU A 56 -17.69 29.44 44.11
N SER A 57 -18.58 29.99 44.93
CA SER A 57 -18.82 29.57 46.30
C SER A 57 -19.53 28.21 46.45
N ASN A 58 -20.07 27.67 45.37
CA ASN A 58 -20.75 26.37 45.34
C ASN A 58 -20.00 25.28 44.50
N GLN A 59 -18.74 25.46 44.24
CA GLN A 59 -17.94 24.34 43.71
C GLN A 59 -17.88 23.27 44.81
N VAL A 60 -18.77 22.32 44.75
CA VAL A 60 -18.60 21.05 45.44
C VAL A 60 -17.32 20.48 44.89
N GLY A 61 -16.23 20.58 45.68
CA GLY A 61 -14.96 19.99 45.33
C GLY A 61 -15.23 18.55 44.92
N ILE A 62 -14.82 18.19 43.73
CA ILE A 62 -14.88 16.77 43.27
C ILE A 62 -14.10 16.02 44.35
N ALA A 63 -14.83 15.31 45.21
CA ALA A 63 -14.18 14.44 46.19
C ALA A 63 -13.21 13.56 45.45
N PRO A 64 -11.96 13.40 45.94
CA PRO A 64 -11.06 12.45 45.30
C PRO A 64 -11.79 11.13 45.18
N TRP A 65 -11.79 10.57 43.98
CA TRP A 65 -12.47 9.32 43.70
C TRP A 65 -11.96 8.25 44.69
N VAL A 66 -12.78 7.97 45.67
CA VAL A 66 -12.52 6.89 46.63
C VAL A 66 -13.27 5.69 46.06
N ASP A 67 -12.53 4.65 45.72
CA ASP A 67 -13.15 3.37 45.36
C ASP A 67 -14.05 2.91 46.53
N PRO A 68 -15.38 3.06 46.44
CA PRO A 68 -16.29 2.79 47.57
C PRO A 68 -16.34 1.30 47.92
N PHE A 69 -15.79 0.44 47.09
CA PHE A 69 -15.82 -1.01 47.24
C PHE A 69 -14.44 -1.65 47.35
N GLY A 70 -13.35 -0.88 47.30
CA GLY A 70 -11.98 -1.40 47.35
C GLY A 70 -11.64 -2.29 46.14
N LEU A 71 -12.34 -2.09 45.04
CA LEU A 71 -12.19 -2.95 43.84
C LEU A 71 -11.01 -2.56 42.96
N GLY A 72 -10.27 -1.50 43.34
CA GLY A 72 -9.18 -0.97 42.52
C GLY A 72 -9.70 -0.14 41.31
N PRO A 73 -8.81 0.34 40.45
CA PRO A 73 -9.21 1.07 39.25
C PRO A 73 -10.14 0.21 38.42
N ALA A 74 -11.24 0.83 37.94
CA ALA A 74 -12.20 0.17 37.07
C ALA A 74 -11.46 -0.49 35.89
N VAL A 75 -11.33 -1.78 35.90
CA VAL A 75 -10.80 -2.53 34.76
C VAL A 75 -11.88 -2.48 33.70
N PRO A 76 -11.60 -1.95 32.50
CA PRO A 76 -12.55 -2.00 31.42
C PRO A 76 -12.82 -3.46 31.10
N ASP A 77 -14.00 -3.90 31.43
CA ASP A 77 -14.40 -5.29 31.36
C ASP A 77 -15.00 -5.60 30.00
N ARG A 78 -14.17 -5.98 29.06
CA ARG A 78 -14.62 -6.30 27.69
C ARG A 78 -15.50 -7.54 27.61
N TRP A 79 -15.43 -8.43 28.59
CA TRP A 79 -16.03 -9.76 28.45
C TRP A 79 -16.82 -10.23 29.69
N ARG A 80 -16.48 -9.84 30.93
CA ARG A 80 -17.16 -10.33 32.13
C ARG A 80 -18.61 -9.88 32.20
N ILE A 81 -18.89 -8.61 31.88
CA ILE A 81 -20.25 -8.07 31.85
C ILE A 81 -21.09 -8.82 30.81
N VAL A 82 -20.56 -9.03 29.61
CA VAL A 82 -21.24 -9.74 28.53
C VAL A 82 -21.49 -11.21 28.91
N GLN A 83 -20.55 -11.85 29.59
CA GLN A 83 -20.72 -13.19 30.14
C GLN A 83 -21.85 -13.24 31.20
N GLN A 84 -21.88 -12.26 32.12
CA GLN A 84 -22.92 -12.17 33.15
C GLN A 84 -24.31 -11.95 32.56
N LEU A 85 -24.40 -11.29 31.40
CA LEU A 85 -25.65 -11.13 30.65
C LEU A 85 -26.07 -12.42 29.94
N GLY A 86 -25.31 -13.50 30.04
CA GLY A 86 -25.64 -14.80 29.47
C GLY A 86 -25.44 -14.89 27.95
N VAL A 87 -24.69 -13.96 27.35
CA VAL A 87 -24.35 -14.02 25.92
C VAL A 87 -23.42 -15.21 25.68
N LYS A 88 -23.82 -16.12 24.80
CA LYS A 88 -23.06 -17.32 24.49
C LYS A 88 -21.97 -17.01 23.44
N SER A 89 -20.81 -17.63 23.58
CA SER A 89 -19.78 -17.61 22.57
C SER A 89 -20.15 -18.55 21.42
N ASN A 90 -19.88 -18.12 20.18
CA ASN A 90 -20.04 -18.92 18.99
C ASN A 90 -18.84 -18.69 18.05
N LEU A 91 -18.03 -19.70 17.81
CA LEU A 91 -16.85 -19.60 16.95
C LEU A 91 -17.21 -19.30 15.50
N TRP A 92 -18.41 -19.71 15.04
CA TRP A 92 -18.84 -19.53 13.66
C TRP A 92 -19.61 -18.22 13.42
N ASP A 93 -19.98 -17.53 14.49
CA ASP A 93 -20.64 -16.23 14.42
C ASP A 93 -19.84 -15.21 15.24
N PRO A 94 -18.82 -14.59 14.63
CA PRO A 94 -17.93 -13.68 15.34
C PRO A 94 -18.57 -12.32 15.67
N TYR A 95 -19.78 -12.05 15.19
CA TYR A 95 -20.42 -10.73 15.32
C TYR A 95 -21.57 -10.68 16.33
N ASN A 96 -22.24 -11.81 16.60
CA ASN A 96 -23.44 -11.87 17.45
C ASN A 96 -23.17 -12.51 18.80
N GLY A 97 -21.99 -12.37 19.33
CA GLY A 97 -21.64 -12.96 20.63
C GLY A 97 -20.21 -12.66 21.03
N GLN A 98 -19.72 -13.44 21.97
CA GLN A 98 -18.30 -13.43 22.34
C GLN A 98 -17.58 -14.55 21.59
N ASN A 99 -16.45 -14.25 20.99
CA ASN A 99 -15.64 -15.23 20.28
C ASN A 99 -14.17 -15.14 20.75
N SER A 100 -13.69 -16.21 21.38
CA SER A 100 -12.31 -16.30 21.86
C SER A 100 -11.26 -16.21 20.73
N LEU A 101 -11.67 -16.54 19.50
CA LEU A 101 -10.82 -16.40 18.30
C LEU A 101 -10.81 -14.97 17.73
N LYS A 102 -11.55 -14.03 18.32
CA LYS A 102 -11.58 -12.62 17.93
C LYS A 102 -11.06 -11.70 19.03
N GLY A 103 -10.46 -12.26 20.07
CA GLY A 103 -9.92 -11.50 21.19
C GLY A 103 -10.98 -10.95 22.14
N ASP A 104 -12.20 -11.49 22.13
CA ASP A 104 -13.27 -11.02 23.02
C ASP A 104 -13.14 -11.57 24.44
N ILE A 105 -12.56 -12.75 24.59
CA ILE A 105 -12.36 -13.45 25.86
C ILE A 105 -10.88 -13.82 25.98
N PRO A 106 -10.27 -13.66 27.17
CA PRO A 106 -8.88 -14.11 27.35
C PRO A 106 -8.77 -15.63 27.15
N VAL A 107 -7.72 -16.05 26.48
CA VAL A 107 -7.42 -17.47 26.24
C VAL A 107 -6.43 -18.04 27.23
N TRP A 108 -5.69 -17.18 27.94
CA TRP A 108 -4.75 -17.56 28.99
C TRP A 108 -4.67 -16.48 30.07
N GLY A 109 -4.79 -16.87 31.33
CA GLY A 109 -4.89 -15.94 32.44
C GLY A 109 -6.11 -15.01 32.30
N ASP A 110 -5.97 -13.77 32.78
CA ASP A 110 -7.04 -12.75 32.74
C ASP A 110 -6.75 -11.65 31.68
N ASP A 111 -5.60 -11.66 31.04
CA ASP A 111 -5.10 -10.55 30.21
C ASP A 111 -4.41 -10.96 28.91
N TRP A 112 -4.40 -12.25 28.57
CA TRP A 112 -3.88 -12.75 27.30
C TRP A 112 -5.01 -13.13 26.34
N PHE A 113 -5.00 -12.52 25.18
CA PHE A 113 -6.02 -12.66 24.16
C PHE A 113 -5.43 -13.21 22.88
N TYR A 114 -6.27 -13.87 22.10
CA TYR A 114 -5.91 -14.37 20.78
C TYR A 114 -6.94 -13.90 19.75
N SER A 115 -6.45 -13.42 18.60
CA SER A 115 -7.30 -13.07 17.46
C SER A 115 -6.79 -13.73 16.21
N ILE A 116 -7.67 -14.37 15.46
CA ILE A 116 -7.40 -14.92 14.14
C ILE A 116 -8.26 -14.22 13.10
N ILE A 117 -7.63 -13.85 11.97
CA ILE A 117 -8.31 -13.38 10.77
C ILE A 117 -7.91 -14.32 9.64
N ALA A 118 -8.88 -14.91 8.97
CA ALA A 118 -8.65 -15.73 7.80
C ALA A 118 -9.25 -15.04 6.58
N ILE A 119 -8.44 -14.77 5.56
CA ILE A 119 -8.85 -14.11 4.33
C ILE A 119 -8.58 -15.04 3.16
N SER A 120 -9.63 -15.37 2.42
CA SER A 120 -9.54 -16.04 1.12
C SER A 120 -9.69 -14.99 0.02
N ASP A 121 -8.66 -14.81 -0.78
CA ASP A 121 -8.65 -13.86 -1.86
C ASP A 121 -8.38 -14.55 -3.20
N THR A 122 -9.37 -14.47 -4.09
CA THR A 122 -9.35 -15.10 -5.40
C THR A 122 -9.29 -14.03 -6.46
N VAL A 123 -8.36 -14.16 -7.40
CA VAL A 123 -8.19 -13.27 -8.55
C VAL A 123 -8.27 -14.08 -9.85
N ILE A 124 -9.05 -13.58 -10.80
CA ILE A 124 -9.11 -14.08 -12.17
C ILE A 124 -8.93 -12.87 -13.09
N GLU A 125 -7.90 -12.90 -13.93
CA GLU A 125 -7.58 -11.77 -14.79
C GLU A 125 -7.14 -12.23 -16.18
N PRO A 126 -8.00 -12.26 -17.19
CA PRO A 126 -7.61 -12.17 -18.59
C PRO A 126 -7.14 -10.74 -18.91
N ARG A 127 -5.97 -10.63 -19.55
CA ARG A 127 -5.36 -9.34 -19.88
C ARG A 127 -4.52 -9.42 -21.12
N ARG A 128 -4.28 -8.28 -21.74
CA ARG A 128 -3.37 -8.09 -22.85
C ARG A 128 -2.52 -6.86 -22.63
N PHE A 129 -1.21 -7.01 -22.75
CA PHE A 129 -0.26 -5.91 -22.84
C PHE A 129 0.97 -6.35 -23.62
N PRO A 130 1.70 -5.45 -24.28
CA PRO A 130 2.84 -5.83 -25.09
C PRO A 130 3.89 -6.56 -24.24
N ILE A 131 4.38 -7.68 -24.75
CA ILE A 131 5.47 -8.44 -24.13
C ILE A 131 6.59 -8.51 -25.15
N PRO A 132 7.78 -7.94 -24.87
CA PRO A 132 8.95 -8.08 -25.74
C PRO A 132 9.38 -9.53 -25.83
N VAL A 133 9.42 -10.08 -27.04
CA VAL A 133 9.79 -11.46 -27.34
C VAL A 133 10.72 -11.50 -28.54
N GLY A 134 11.54 -12.55 -28.64
CA GLY A 134 12.29 -12.81 -29.87
C GLY A 134 11.40 -13.50 -30.91
N GLY A 135 11.78 -13.44 -32.17
CA GLY A 135 11.02 -14.08 -33.26
C GLY A 135 10.77 -15.59 -33.09
N ALA A 136 11.61 -16.27 -32.30
CA ALA A 136 11.44 -17.69 -31.99
C ALA A 136 10.42 -17.98 -30.89
N THR A 137 10.02 -16.96 -30.13
CA THR A 137 9.14 -17.10 -28.97
C THR A 137 7.71 -16.61 -29.22
N THR A 138 7.44 -15.97 -30.37
CA THR A 138 6.11 -15.53 -30.76
C THR A 138 5.20 -16.73 -31.08
N ALA A 139 3.90 -16.54 -30.89
CA ALA A 139 2.89 -17.53 -31.29
C ALA A 139 2.81 -17.73 -32.83
N ARG A 140 3.39 -16.80 -33.60
CA ARG A 140 3.39 -16.83 -35.09
C ARG A 140 4.70 -17.40 -35.60
N ALA A 141 4.67 -18.58 -36.15
CA ALA A 141 5.81 -19.18 -36.82
C ALA A 141 6.34 -18.26 -37.94
N ASN A 142 7.66 -18.09 -38.01
CA ASN A 142 8.35 -17.25 -39.01
C ASN A 142 7.98 -15.74 -38.94
N SER A 143 7.43 -15.27 -37.83
CA SER A 143 7.18 -13.84 -37.63
C SER A 143 8.48 -13.13 -37.30
N LEU A 144 8.64 -11.93 -37.84
CA LEU A 144 9.68 -10.97 -37.42
C LEU A 144 9.20 -10.09 -36.25
N ASP A 145 7.97 -10.34 -35.76
CA ASP A 145 7.46 -9.62 -34.60
C ASP A 145 8.36 -9.84 -33.39
N THR A 146 8.85 -8.74 -32.83
CA THR A 146 9.59 -8.71 -31.57
C THR A 146 8.67 -8.48 -30.37
N ILE A 147 7.39 -8.24 -30.63
CA ILE A 147 6.33 -8.01 -29.63
C ILE A 147 5.27 -9.09 -29.84
N GLY A 148 4.97 -9.84 -28.80
CA GLY A 148 3.95 -10.87 -28.83
C GLY A 148 2.53 -10.32 -28.81
N SER A 149 1.52 -11.21 -28.93
CA SER A 149 0.10 -10.86 -28.76
C SER A 149 -0.19 -10.27 -27.39
N GLY A 150 0.62 -10.63 -26.39
CA GLY A 150 0.54 -10.17 -25.03
C GLY A 150 -0.64 -10.73 -24.23
N GLU A 151 -1.39 -11.67 -24.82
CA GLU A 151 -2.54 -12.28 -24.15
C GLU A 151 -2.10 -13.22 -23.03
N THR A 152 -2.57 -12.93 -21.82
CA THR A 152 -2.32 -13.75 -20.64
C THR A 152 -3.60 -13.92 -19.83
N THR A 153 -3.74 -15.07 -19.18
CA THR A 153 -4.80 -15.31 -18.21
C THR A 153 -4.18 -15.75 -16.91
N ILE A 154 -4.55 -15.07 -15.84
CA ILE A 154 -4.04 -15.31 -14.50
C ILE A 154 -5.16 -15.75 -13.60
N LEU A 155 -4.87 -16.76 -12.80
CA LEU A 155 -5.72 -17.29 -11.75
C LEU A 155 -4.84 -17.36 -10.50
N ALA A 156 -5.22 -16.64 -9.45
CA ALA A 156 -4.49 -16.68 -8.19
C ALA A 156 -5.46 -16.81 -7.02
N GLN A 157 -5.09 -17.67 -6.08
CA GLN A 157 -5.77 -17.86 -4.81
C GLN A 157 -4.77 -17.64 -3.69
N ASN A 158 -5.10 -16.73 -2.77
CA ASN A 158 -4.37 -16.55 -1.53
C ASN A 158 -5.25 -16.93 -0.35
N LEU A 159 -4.68 -17.66 0.59
CA LEU A 159 -5.24 -17.86 1.90
C LEU A 159 -4.31 -17.20 2.91
N ILE A 160 -4.75 -16.10 3.49
CA ILE A 160 -4.02 -15.30 4.47
C ILE A 160 -4.57 -15.67 5.85
N ILE A 161 -3.70 -16.06 6.78
CA ILE A 161 -4.10 -16.40 8.14
C ILE A 161 -3.31 -15.51 9.09
N GLU A 162 -3.95 -14.45 9.56
CA GLU A 162 -3.33 -13.56 10.54
C GLU A 162 -3.63 -14.08 11.95
N ASN A 163 -2.58 -14.35 12.72
CA ASN A 163 -2.63 -14.75 14.11
C ASN A 163 -2.06 -13.62 14.96
N VAL A 164 -2.82 -13.15 15.93
CA VAL A 164 -2.41 -12.10 16.86
C VAL A 164 -2.62 -12.60 18.27
N PHE A 165 -1.53 -12.73 19.02
CA PHE A 165 -1.54 -13.08 20.43
C PHE A 165 -1.03 -11.89 21.22
N TYR A 166 -1.85 -11.35 22.11
CA TYR A 166 -1.49 -10.11 22.79
C TYR A 166 -1.88 -10.09 24.25
N LYS A 167 -1.13 -9.32 25.03
CA LYS A 167 -1.32 -9.15 26.46
C LYS A 167 -1.74 -7.72 26.79
N GLY A 168 -2.68 -7.59 27.71
CA GLY A 168 -3.06 -6.33 28.32
C GLY A 168 -4.40 -5.79 27.85
N ASN A 169 -4.79 -4.69 28.48
CA ASN A 169 -6.03 -4.02 28.18
C ASN A 169 -5.85 -3.06 26.98
N THR A 170 -6.40 -3.46 25.84
CA THR A 170 -6.28 -2.71 24.58
C THR A 170 -7.43 -1.71 24.33
N VAL A 171 -8.32 -1.48 25.30
CA VAL A 171 -9.47 -0.59 25.11
C VAL A 171 -9.03 0.86 24.90
N PHE A 172 -8.01 1.31 25.65
CA PHE A 172 -7.56 2.72 25.63
C PHE A 172 -6.06 2.89 25.44
N ARG A 173 -5.30 1.81 25.32
CA ARG A 173 -3.86 1.82 25.16
C ARG A 173 -3.39 0.67 24.28
N PRO A 174 -2.18 0.76 23.69
CA PRO A 174 -1.58 -0.38 23.01
C PRO A 174 -1.43 -1.60 23.93
N PRO A 175 -1.39 -2.82 23.40
CA PRO A 175 -1.10 -4.01 24.19
C PRO A 175 0.29 -3.90 24.83
N ASP A 176 0.46 -4.47 26.02
CA ASP A 176 1.77 -4.53 26.68
C ASP A 176 2.77 -5.40 25.89
N TRP A 177 2.25 -6.44 25.25
CA TRP A 177 2.94 -7.31 24.30
C TRP A 177 1.99 -7.72 23.17
N GLU A 178 2.48 -7.73 21.95
CA GLU A 178 1.81 -8.32 20.79
C GLU A 178 2.78 -9.23 20.04
N PHE A 179 2.34 -10.44 19.75
CA PHE A 179 3.01 -11.39 18.87
C PHE A 179 2.13 -11.59 17.66
N ARG A 180 2.65 -11.32 16.47
CA ARG A 180 1.90 -11.49 15.23
C ARG A 180 2.61 -12.46 14.30
N PHE A 181 1.82 -13.37 13.72
CA PHE A 181 2.28 -14.29 12.69
C PHE A 181 1.25 -14.38 11.58
N THR A 182 1.64 -14.00 10.35
CA THR A 182 0.77 -13.99 9.18
C THR A 182 1.38 -14.77 8.04
N PRO A 183 1.20 -16.11 8.00
CA PRO A 183 1.49 -16.92 6.83
C PRO A 183 0.46 -16.66 5.73
N VAL A 184 0.91 -16.71 4.48
CA VAL A 184 0.07 -16.61 3.29
C VAL A 184 0.36 -17.79 2.38
N PHE A 185 -0.67 -18.55 2.05
CA PHE A 185 -0.58 -19.67 1.10
C PHE A 185 -1.10 -19.18 -0.25
N ASN A 186 -0.26 -19.25 -1.26
CA ASN A 186 -0.58 -18.86 -2.62
C ASN A 186 -0.62 -20.08 -3.54
N ILE A 187 -1.62 -20.14 -4.39
CA ILE A 187 -1.67 -21.03 -5.55
C ILE A 187 -1.98 -20.15 -6.75
N ASN A 188 -1.11 -20.16 -7.74
CA ASN A 188 -1.34 -19.39 -8.96
C ASN A 188 -1.19 -20.24 -10.21
N ARG A 189 -1.97 -19.88 -11.23
CA ARG A 189 -1.91 -20.45 -12.57
C ARG A 189 -1.86 -19.31 -13.58
N VAL A 190 -0.88 -19.36 -14.45
CA VAL A 190 -0.73 -18.41 -15.55
C VAL A 190 -0.74 -19.15 -16.86
N HIS A 191 -1.45 -18.61 -17.84
CA HIS A 191 -1.41 -19.01 -19.24
C HIS A 191 -1.02 -17.81 -20.08
N ALA A 192 -0.04 -17.95 -20.93
CA ALA A 192 0.42 -16.93 -21.87
C ALA A 192 0.48 -17.49 -23.29
N ASP A 193 0.22 -16.64 -24.27
CA ASP A 193 0.25 -17.08 -25.69
C ASP A 193 1.67 -17.30 -26.20
N GLU A 194 2.63 -16.54 -25.69
CA GLU A 194 4.02 -16.63 -26.09
C GLU A 194 4.78 -17.72 -25.33
N VAL A 195 5.72 -18.33 -26.02
CA VAL A 195 6.65 -19.34 -25.46
C VAL A 195 7.85 -18.65 -24.84
N GLY A 196 8.34 -19.16 -23.69
CA GLY A 196 9.58 -18.68 -23.07
C GLY A 196 9.43 -17.43 -22.21
N ILE A 197 8.23 -16.89 -22.03
CA ILE A 197 8.00 -15.73 -21.16
C ILE A 197 7.74 -16.11 -19.69
N LEU A 198 7.29 -17.34 -19.45
CA LEU A 198 7.02 -17.85 -18.08
C LEU A 198 8.22 -18.60 -17.48
N ASN A 199 9.15 -19.03 -18.31
CA ASN A 199 10.36 -19.73 -17.90
C ASN A 199 11.42 -19.58 -19.00
N VAL A 200 12.69 -19.42 -18.61
CA VAL A 200 13.82 -19.29 -19.55
C VAL A 200 14.05 -20.56 -20.37
N ASP A 201 13.74 -21.73 -19.80
CA ASP A 201 13.91 -23.02 -20.47
C ASP A 201 12.62 -23.43 -21.20
N PRO A 202 12.53 -23.21 -22.52
CA PRO A 202 11.35 -23.55 -23.30
C PRO A 202 11.14 -25.06 -23.41
N ASP A 203 12.16 -25.88 -23.18
CA ASP A 203 12.11 -27.33 -23.33
C ASP A 203 11.63 -28.06 -22.06
N LYS A 204 11.53 -27.36 -20.94
CA LYS A 204 10.90 -27.92 -19.73
C LYS A 204 9.42 -28.16 -19.89
N GLY A 205 9.07 -28.82 -21.00
CA GLY A 205 7.79 -29.45 -21.23
C GLY A 205 6.87 -28.76 -22.24
N GLY A 206 7.13 -28.82 -23.50
CA GLY A 206 6.23 -28.57 -24.64
C GLY A 206 5.00 -27.64 -24.43
N ARG A 207 3.94 -28.15 -23.90
CA ARG A 207 2.77 -27.36 -23.47
C ARG A 207 3.02 -26.51 -22.23
N SER A 208 4.05 -26.78 -21.44
CA SER A 208 4.31 -26.13 -20.16
C SER A 208 4.99 -24.77 -20.29
N SER A 209 5.65 -24.49 -21.42
CA SER A 209 6.24 -23.16 -21.67
C SER A 209 5.22 -22.02 -21.78
N ARG A 210 3.94 -22.34 -22.03
CA ARG A 210 2.82 -21.39 -22.07
C ARG A 210 1.94 -21.44 -20.83
N ARG A 211 2.17 -22.39 -19.93
CA ARG A 211 1.37 -22.56 -18.72
C ARG A 211 2.28 -22.80 -17.54
N ARG A 212 1.99 -22.11 -16.46
CA ARG A 212 2.66 -22.30 -15.17
C ARG A 212 1.61 -22.47 -14.09
N ILE A 213 1.81 -23.46 -13.23
CA ILE A 213 1.10 -23.61 -11.96
C ILE A 213 2.18 -23.58 -10.91
N ASP A 214 1.99 -22.74 -9.91
CA ASP A 214 2.94 -22.58 -8.80
C ASP A 214 2.23 -22.48 -7.46
N THR A 215 2.91 -22.92 -6.42
CA THR A 215 2.43 -22.85 -5.05
C THR A 215 3.53 -22.30 -4.18
N PHE A 216 3.19 -21.38 -3.29
CA PHE A 216 4.15 -20.80 -2.39
C PHE A 216 3.52 -20.48 -1.03
N MET A 217 4.32 -20.58 0.04
CA MET A 217 3.96 -20.10 1.37
C MET A 217 4.93 -18.99 1.79
N GLY A 218 4.42 -17.77 1.87
CA GLY A 218 5.18 -16.61 2.33
C GLY A 218 4.81 -16.20 3.75
N VAL A 219 5.73 -15.50 4.42
CA VAL A 219 5.50 -14.92 5.75
C VAL A 219 5.42 -13.40 5.62
N GLN A 220 4.21 -12.85 5.75
CA GLN A 220 3.99 -11.40 5.57
C GLN A 220 4.09 -10.60 6.87
N ALA A 221 3.91 -11.26 8.03
CA ALA A 221 4.23 -10.68 9.32
C ALA A 221 4.74 -11.77 10.26
N LEU A 222 5.81 -11.47 10.99
CA LEU A 222 6.34 -12.24 12.09
C LEU A 222 7.10 -11.29 12.99
N PHE A 223 6.43 -10.73 13.98
CA PHE A 223 7.02 -9.73 14.84
C PHE A 223 6.55 -9.81 16.29
N VAL A 224 7.34 -9.19 17.13
CA VAL A 224 7.01 -8.90 18.53
C VAL A 224 6.95 -7.38 18.69
N ASP A 225 5.88 -6.89 19.27
CA ASP A 225 5.69 -5.51 19.69
C ASP A 225 5.71 -5.46 21.22
N LYS A 226 6.47 -4.53 21.76
CA LYS A 226 6.56 -4.29 23.20
C LYS A 226 6.24 -2.83 23.50
N HIS A 227 5.19 -2.62 24.27
CA HIS A 227 4.93 -1.33 24.89
C HIS A 227 6.02 -1.02 25.92
N LEU A 228 6.77 0.06 25.72
CA LEU A 228 7.89 0.41 26.58
C LEU A 228 7.42 1.23 27.79
N ARG A 229 6.63 2.26 27.52
CA ARG A 229 6.13 3.16 28.58
C ARG A 229 4.97 4.03 28.11
N ASN A 230 4.17 4.48 29.06
CA ASN A 230 3.28 5.62 28.89
C ASN A 230 4.10 6.90 29.10
N VAL A 231 3.92 7.87 28.25
CA VAL A 231 4.66 9.16 28.27
C VAL A 231 3.84 10.24 28.97
N SER A 232 2.52 10.16 28.88
CA SER A 232 1.58 11.06 29.54
C SER A 232 0.38 10.28 30.09
N ASP A 233 -0.44 10.94 30.91
CA ASP A 233 -1.72 10.42 31.37
C ASP A 233 -2.80 10.41 30.27
N ARG A 234 -2.44 10.82 29.05
CA ARG A 234 -3.35 11.00 27.91
C ARG A 234 -2.91 10.20 26.69
N TYR A 235 -2.79 8.87 26.82
CA TYR A 235 -2.56 7.95 25.69
C TYR A 235 -1.23 8.10 24.93
N ASP A 236 -0.33 8.99 25.35
CA ASP A 236 1.00 9.09 24.73
C ASP A 236 1.89 7.96 25.23
N PHE A 237 2.58 7.34 24.31
CA PHE A 237 3.36 6.13 24.60
C PHE A 237 4.61 6.02 23.71
N ASP A 238 5.49 5.10 24.08
CA ASP A 238 6.56 4.58 23.25
C ASP A 238 6.46 3.07 23.17
N SER A 239 6.63 2.51 21.98
CA SER A 239 6.67 1.07 21.69
C SER A 239 7.82 0.74 20.75
N ILE A 240 8.33 -0.48 20.87
CA ILE A 240 9.32 -1.05 19.97
C ILE A 240 8.76 -2.31 19.32
N ARG A 241 8.99 -2.45 18.01
CA ARG A 241 8.59 -3.63 17.23
C ARG A 241 9.80 -4.21 16.52
N VAL A 242 9.94 -5.54 16.59
CA VAL A 242 11.06 -6.26 15.98
C VAL A 242 10.55 -7.45 15.21
N GLY A 243 10.98 -7.61 13.98
CA GLY A 243 10.64 -8.73 13.09
C GLY A 243 10.11 -8.27 11.74
N ILE A 244 9.49 -9.20 11.01
CA ILE A 244 8.86 -8.92 9.70
C ILE A 244 7.55 -8.18 9.95
N GLN A 245 7.49 -6.92 9.54
CA GLN A 245 6.40 -6.02 9.90
C GLN A 245 6.00 -5.12 8.73
N PRO A 246 4.70 -4.78 8.61
CA PRO A 246 4.24 -3.82 7.62
C PRO A 246 4.69 -2.41 7.97
N PHE A 247 5.08 -1.66 6.96
CA PHE A 247 5.41 -0.25 7.06
C PHE A 247 4.93 0.50 5.82
N SER A 248 4.46 1.72 5.99
CA SER A 248 4.17 2.66 4.91
C SER A 248 4.82 4.00 5.23
N SER A 249 5.53 4.54 4.26
CA SER A 249 6.25 5.82 4.42
C SER A 249 5.37 7.04 4.22
N ASP A 250 4.22 6.88 3.62
CA ASP A 250 3.26 7.94 3.30
C ASP A 250 1.81 7.41 3.28
N PHE A 251 0.84 8.31 3.12
CA PHE A 251 -0.58 7.96 3.16
C PHE A 251 -1.06 7.15 1.95
N ARG A 252 -0.35 7.20 0.83
CA ARG A 252 -0.78 6.62 -0.44
C ARG A 252 0.14 5.51 -0.96
N GLY A 253 1.28 5.27 -0.31
CA GLY A 253 2.19 4.19 -0.66
C GLY A 253 3.08 4.47 -1.86
N PHE A 254 3.48 5.73 -2.07
CA PHE A 254 4.27 6.11 -3.25
C PHE A 254 5.75 5.76 -3.15
N LEU A 255 6.34 5.74 -1.95
CA LEU A 255 7.79 5.57 -1.82
C LEU A 255 8.18 4.21 -1.26
N PHE A 256 7.66 3.87 -0.07
CA PHE A 256 7.99 2.60 0.59
C PHE A 256 6.79 2.07 1.37
N GLN A 257 6.17 1.03 0.83
CA GLN A 257 5.06 0.34 1.47
C GLN A 257 5.20 -1.17 1.28
N ASP A 258 5.68 -1.85 2.33
CA ASP A 258 5.83 -3.29 2.32
C ASP A 258 5.91 -3.88 3.74
N SER A 259 5.98 -5.21 3.81
CA SER A 259 6.28 -5.98 5.01
C SER A 259 7.73 -6.45 4.96
N GLN A 260 8.60 -5.86 5.78
CA GLN A 260 10.04 -6.13 5.76
C GLN A 260 10.57 -6.47 7.15
N LEU A 261 11.71 -7.15 7.19
CA LEU A 261 12.41 -7.46 8.44
C LEU A 261 13.03 -6.17 9.00
N GLY A 262 12.77 -5.86 10.27
CA GLY A 262 13.34 -4.66 10.85
C GLY A 262 13.05 -4.43 12.30
N VAL A 263 13.54 -3.29 12.79
CA VAL A 263 13.30 -2.74 14.13
C VAL A 263 12.66 -1.38 13.96
N ARG A 264 11.59 -1.13 14.69
CA ARG A 264 10.85 0.13 14.65
C ARG A 264 10.55 0.61 16.05
N LEU A 265 10.97 1.84 16.37
CA LEU A 265 10.56 2.60 17.54
C LEU A 265 9.50 3.60 17.12
N PHE A 266 8.37 3.61 17.79
CA PHE A 266 7.26 4.49 17.43
C PHE A 266 6.45 4.89 18.66
N GLY A 267 5.70 5.97 18.54
CA GLY A 267 4.88 6.46 19.64
C GLY A 267 4.16 7.74 19.29
N THR A 268 3.49 8.28 20.31
CA THR A 268 2.69 9.50 20.21
C THR A 268 3.14 10.55 21.23
N ARG A 269 2.83 11.81 20.96
CA ARG A 269 3.14 12.96 21.81
C ARG A 269 2.01 13.99 21.78
N ALA A 270 1.90 14.76 22.86
CA ALA A 270 0.95 15.85 23.00
C ALA A 270 -0.50 15.41 22.80
N ASN A 271 -0.91 14.31 23.45
CA ASN A 271 -2.23 13.73 23.32
C ASN A 271 -2.54 13.32 21.86
N ASN A 272 -1.59 12.59 21.26
CA ASN A 272 -1.66 12.07 19.89
C ASN A 272 -1.69 13.17 18.79
N VAL A 273 -1.29 14.40 19.09
CA VAL A 273 -1.12 15.45 18.07
C VAL A 273 0.05 15.10 17.16
N PHE A 274 1.12 14.56 17.74
CA PHE A 274 2.28 14.08 17.01
C PHE A 274 2.40 12.57 17.12
N GLN A 275 2.68 11.91 16.00
CA GLN A 275 3.08 10.51 15.95
C GLN A 275 4.43 10.44 15.26
N TYR A 276 5.31 9.55 15.71
CA TYR A 276 6.63 9.39 15.12
C TYR A 276 6.96 7.92 14.89
N ASN A 277 7.83 7.69 13.91
CA ASN A 277 8.49 6.41 13.67
C ASN A 277 9.97 6.65 13.39
N LEU A 278 10.80 5.80 14.00
CA LEU A 278 12.21 5.63 13.67
C LEU A 278 12.38 4.14 13.37
N ALA A 279 12.80 3.80 12.18
CA ALA A 279 12.86 2.40 11.76
C ALA A 279 14.11 2.11 10.94
N TRP A 280 14.58 0.88 11.06
CA TRP A 280 15.56 0.27 10.19
C TRP A 280 14.97 -1.03 9.66
N PHE A 281 14.96 -1.18 8.35
CA PHE A 281 14.52 -2.38 7.65
C PHE A 281 15.64 -2.92 6.79
N ARG A 282 15.73 -4.24 6.73
CA ARG A 282 16.55 -4.95 5.76
C ARG A 282 15.63 -5.74 4.84
N ARG A 283 15.76 -5.53 3.54
CA ARG A 283 14.82 -6.08 2.57
C ARG A 283 14.95 -7.59 2.47
N LEU A 284 13.79 -8.25 2.36
CA LEU A 284 13.67 -9.68 2.10
C LEU A 284 13.53 -9.92 0.60
N GLU A 285 13.98 -11.08 0.15
CA GLU A 285 13.63 -11.56 -1.18
C GLU A 285 12.13 -11.83 -1.28
N LYS A 286 11.62 -11.73 -2.49
CA LYS A 286 10.22 -12.06 -2.81
C LYS A 286 10.17 -13.27 -3.73
N ASP A 287 9.20 -14.12 -3.51
CA ASP A 287 8.89 -15.16 -4.50
C ASP A 287 8.34 -14.53 -5.79
N THR A 288 9.00 -14.78 -6.91
CA THR A 288 8.70 -14.17 -8.22
C THR A 288 7.25 -14.35 -8.65
N ASN A 289 6.67 -15.51 -8.37
CA ASN A 289 5.37 -15.89 -8.91
C ASN A 289 4.19 -15.43 -8.05
N SER A 290 4.43 -15.19 -6.76
CA SER A 290 3.40 -14.75 -5.81
C SER A 290 3.62 -13.34 -5.27
N GLY A 291 4.87 -12.80 -5.33
CA GLY A 291 5.26 -11.53 -4.73
C GLY A 291 5.28 -11.55 -3.19
N LEU A 292 5.18 -12.73 -2.59
CA LEU A 292 5.22 -12.91 -1.14
C LEU A 292 6.65 -12.93 -0.63
N ASN A 293 6.86 -12.54 0.62
CA ASN A 293 8.18 -12.65 1.25
C ASN A 293 8.67 -14.10 1.26
N ASP A 294 9.87 -14.31 0.75
CA ASP A 294 10.56 -15.59 0.78
C ASP A 294 11.62 -15.59 1.90
N VAL A 295 11.24 -16.13 3.05
CA VAL A 295 12.13 -16.23 4.22
C VAL A 295 13.12 -17.40 4.12
N THR A 296 13.08 -18.17 3.04
CA THR A 296 14.01 -19.28 2.79
C THR A 296 15.25 -18.84 2.01
N GLN A 297 15.18 -17.67 1.38
CA GLN A 297 16.30 -17.06 0.66
C GLN A 297 17.19 -16.24 1.60
N SER A 298 18.37 -15.88 1.10
CA SER A 298 19.26 -14.94 1.79
C SER A 298 18.60 -13.57 1.96
N ILE A 299 18.89 -12.90 3.06
CA ILE A 299 18.44 -11.53 3.27
C ILE A 299 19.27 -10.62 2.38
N ARG A 300 18.61 -9.69 1.69
CA ARG A 300 19.25 -8.75 0.76
C ARG A 300 20.18 -7.77 1.47
N ASP A 301 21.24 -7.36 0.79
CA ASP A 301 22.13 -6.30 1.26
C ASP A 301 21.57 -4.90 0.92
N ASP A 302 20.32 -4.70 1.28
CA ASP A 302 19.52 -3.51 0.96
C ASP A 302 18.82 -3.02 2.24
N ASP A 303 19.40 -1.97 2.83
CA ASP A 303 18.96 -1.37 4.08
C ASP A 303 18.11 -0.11 3.84
N VAL A 304 17.02 0.02 4.58
CA VAL A 304 16.15 1.19 4.56
C VAL A 304 16.05 1.77 5.96
N LEU A 305 16.60 2.96 6.16
CA LEU A 305 16.47 3.75 7.39
C LEU A 305 15.34 4.76 7.19
N ALA A 306 14.35 4.76 8.06
CA ALA A 306 13.20 5.63 7.96
C ALA A 306 12.96 6.43 9.24
N ALA A 307 12.74 7.73 9.09
CA ALA A 307 12.28 8.61 10.14
C ALA A 307 11.11 9.42 9.62
N ASN A 308 9.97 9.36 10.29
CA ASN A 308 8.84 10.21 9.95
C ASN A 308 8.13 10.75 11.21
N ILE A 309 7.49 11.88 11.03
CA ILE A 309 6.66 12.52 12.03
C ILE A 309 5.34 12.95 11.38
N TYR A 310 4.25 12.54 11.98
CA TYR A 310 2.90 12.98 11.64
C TYR A 310 2.50 14.11 12.59
N TRP A 311 1.85 15.12 12.04
CA TRP A 311 1.29 16.24 12.79
C TRP A 311 -0.20 16.38 12.44
N GLN A 312 -1.05 16.03 13.40
CA GLN A 312 -2.51 16.16 13.23
C GLN A 312 -2.91 17.63 13.29
N ASP A 313 -3.86 18.02 12.47
CA ASP A 313 -4.43 19.36 12.41
C ASP A 313 -3.40 20.46 12.09
N PHE A 314 -2.28 20.11 11.41
CA PHE A 314 -1.30 21.09 10.97
C PHE A 314 -1.86 21.98 9.86
N LEU A 315 -1.71 23.29 9.98
CA LEU A 315 -2.26 24.35 9.13
C LEU A 315 -3.77 24.50 9.23
N LYS A 316 -4.54 23.44 9.29
CA LYS A 316 -6.01 23.46 9.38
C LYS A 316 -6.54 22.21 10.06
N LEU A 317 -7.62 22.38 10.83
CA LEU A 317 -8.35 21.26 11.45
C LEU A 317 -8.81 20.28 10.36
N GLY A 318 -8.50 19.00 10.54
CA GLY A 318 -8.82 17.93 9.59
C GLY A 318 -7.71 17.63 8.59
N LEU A 319 -6.56 18.34 8.63
CA LEU A 319 -5.39 18.02 7.82
C LEU A 319 -4.31 17.35 8.67
N THR A 320 -3.95 16.13 8.34
CA THR A 320 -2.78 15.45 8.89
C THR A 320 -1.61 15.64 7.92
N SER A 321 -0.53 16.19 8.41
CA SER A 321 0.71 16.39 7.67
C SER A 321 1.76 15.40 8.15
N GLN A 322 2.67 15.01 7.26
CA GLN A 322 3.75 14.10 7.55
C GLN A 322 5.05 14.61 6.91
N ALA A 323 6.10 14.75 7.71
CA ALA A 323 7.45 14.93 7.20
C ALA A 323 8.21 13.61 7.30
N THR A 324 8.93 13.24 6.25
CA THR A 324 9.59 11.94 6.12
C THR A 324 11.00 12.12 5.60
N VAL A 325 11.95 11.39 6.18
CA VAL A 325 13.31 11.21 5.63
C VAL A 325 13.58 9.72 5.59
N ILE A 326 13.90 9.20 4.41
CA ILE A 326 14.24 7.79 4.22
C ILE A 326 15.58 7.71 3.49
N HIS A 327 16.49 6.91 4.03
CA HIS A 327 17.77 6.61 3.41
C HIS A 327 17.79 5.14 3.01
N ASN A 328 17.95 4.88 1.72
CA ASN A 328 18.10 3.56 1.16
C ASN A 328 19.57 3.33 0.78
N ARG A 329 20.17 2.35 1.42
CA ARG A 329 21.55 1.92 1.19
C ARG A 329 21.54 0.52 0.62
N ASN A 330 21.92 0.39 -0.64
CA ASN A 330 22.06 -0.89 -1.32
C ASN A 330 23.55 -1.23 -1.51
N ARG A 331 23.91 -2.49 -1.23
CA ARG A 331 25.28 -3.02 -1.31
C ARG A 331 25.29 -4.39 -1.98
N GLU A 332 24.59 -4.49 -3.10
CA GLU A 332 24.45 -5.72 -3.88
C GLU A 332 25.39 -5.74 -5.11
N HIS A 333 26.44 -4.89 -5.11
CA HIS A 333 27.39 -4.80 -6.22
C HIS A 333 27.94 -6.17 -6.63
N GLY A 334 27.87 -6.45 -7.92
CA GLY A 334 28.39 -7.67 -8.51
C GLY A 334 27.53 -8.92 -8.31
N ASP A 335 26.43 -8.83 -7.55
CA ASP A 335 25.49 -9.93 -7.39
C ASP A 335 24.71 -10.19 -8.68
N VAL A 336 24.56 -11.45 -9.03
CA VAL A 336 23.71 -11.90 -10.13
C VAL A 336 22.67 -12.85 -9.57
N GLU A 337 21.45 -12.35 -9.46
CA GLU A 337 20.34 -13.13 -8.94
C GLU A 337 19.41 -13.58 -10.07
N TYR A 338 19.03 -14.84 -9.99
CA TYR A 338 18.05 -15.43 -10.88
C TYR A 338 16.79 -15.80 -10.09
N ASP A 339 15.66 -15.48 -10.68
CA ASP A 339 14.40 -15.94 -10.11
C ASP A 339 14.20 -17.45 -10.27
N LYS A 340 13.19 -18.00 -9.65
CA LYS A 340 12.89 -19.44 -9.76
C LYS A 340 12.49 -19.88 -11.18
N ASN A 341 12.20 -18.94 -12.08
CA ASN A 341 11.89 -19.19 -13.49
C ASN A 341 13.15 -19.07 -14.39
N GLY A 342 14.31 -18.73 -13.79
CA GLY A 342 15.60 -18.62 -14.47
C GLY A 342 15.87 -17.26 -15.09
N PHE A 343 15.04 -16.23 -14.85
CA PHE A 343 15.29 -14.87 -15.33
C PHE A 343 16.19 -14.09 -14.35
N ILE A 344 17.07 -13.26 -14.89
CA ILE A 344 17.87 -12.35 -14.08
C ILE A 344 16.96 -11.29 -13.44
N GLN A 345 17.05 -11.12 -12.12
CA GLN A 345 16.30 -10.16 -11.35
C GLN A 345 17.09 -8.92 -10.98
N ARG A 346 18.32 -9.07 -10.61
CA ARG A 346 19.33 -8.04 -10.45
C ARG A 346 20.41 -8.24 -11.51
N PRO A 347 20.72 -7.25 -12.28
CA PRO A 347 20.56 -5.80 -12.17
C PRO A 347 19.16 -5.27 -12.52
N SER A 348 18.92 -3.99 -12.18
CA SER A 348 17.82 -3.26 -12.75
C SER A 348 18.06 -3.09 -14.24
N SER A 349 17.28 -3.66 -15.01
CA SER A 349 16.82 -3.51 -16.40
C SER A 349 17.54 -2.60 -17.41
N LEU A 350 18.76 -2.17 -17.21
CA LEU A 350 19.51 -1.53 -18.28
C LEU A 350 20.04 -2.58 -19.25
N LEU A 351 19.94 -2.29 -20.54
CA LEU A 351 20.47 -3.14 -21.62
C LEU A 351 21.90 -3.59 -21.32
N GLU A 352 22.12 -4.91 -21.35
CA GLU A 352 23.44 -5.57 -21.21
C GLU A 352 24.08 -5.54 -19.81
N GLU A 353 23.50 -4.89 -18.81
CA GLU A 353 24.00 -5.05 -17.44
C GLU A 353 23.65 -6.43 -16.90
N ARG A 354 24.63 -7.10 -16.32
CA ARG A 354 24.47 -8.43 -15.69
C ARG A 354 24.66 -8.40 -14.18
N PHE A 355 25.06 -7.26 -13.64
CA PHE A 355 25.44 -7.12 -12.25
C PHE A 355 24.64 -6.01 -11.59
N SER A 356 24.22 -6.24 -10.38
CA SER A 356 23.64 -5.22 -9.53
C SER A 356 24.65 -4.14 -9.17
N ARG A 357 24.15 -2.99 -8.76
CA ARG A 357 24.92 -1.79 -8.43
C ARG A 357 24.75 -1.43 -6.97
N ASP A 358 25.76 -0.79 -6.40
CA ASP A 358 25.65 -0.10 -5.13
C ASP A 358 25.00 1.28 -5.32
N TYR A 359 24.20 1.70 -4.36
CA TYR A 359 23.71 3.06 -4.29
C TYR A 359 23.37 3.49 -2.86
N ASP A 360 23.47 4.80 -2.62
CA ASP A 360 23.05 5.49 -1.40
C ASP A 360 22.12 6.63 -1.79
N VAL A 361 20.83 6.51 -1.50
CA VAL A 361 19.85 7.52 -1.87
C VAL A 361 19.00 7.91 -0.67
N THR A 362 18.94 9.22 -0.40
CA THR A 362 18.10 9.79 0.64
C THR A 362 16.91 10.50 0.02
N TYR A 363 15.73 10.15 0.49
CA TYR A 363 14.47 10.75 0.09
C TYR A 363 13.98 11.69 1.18
N PHE A 364 13.76 12.94 0.82
CA PHE A 364 13.10 13.94 1.67
C PHE A 364 11.65 14.07 1.20
N GLY A 365 10.72 13.83 2.10
CA GLY A 365 9.31 13.75 1.77
C GLY A 365 8.44 14.64 2.65
N TYR A 366 7.37 15.15 2.04
CA TYR A 366 6.24 15.76 2.72
C TYR A 366 4.96 15.16 2.15
N SER A 367 4.07 14.72 3.03
CA SER A 367 2.77 14.22 2.65
C SER A 367 1.68 14.84 3.51
N ALA A 368 0.53 15.07 2.94
CA ALA A 368 -0.64 15.58 3.65
C ALA A 368 -1.89 14.82 3.19
N ASP A 369 -2.76 14.53 4.15
CA ASP A 369 -4.07 13.94 3.89
C ASP A 369 -5.10 14.62 4.78
N GLY A 370 -6.22 15.06 4.19
CA GLY A 370 -7.20 15.83 4.92
C GLY A 370 -8.58 15.86 4.33
N HIS A 371 -9.55 16.16 5.20
CA HIS A 371 -10.95 16.30 4.89
C HIS A 371 -11.46 17.64 5.42
N PHE A 372 -11.97 18.48 4.52
CA PHE A 372 -12.47 19.81 4.82
C PHE A 372 -13.90 19.94 4.33
N ASP A 373 -14.88 19.79 5.21
CA ASP A 373 -16.29 19.75 4.87
C ASP A 373 -16.56 18.64 3.83
N ARG A 374 -16.69 18.97 2.56
CA ARG A 374 -16.91 18.03 1.44
C ARG A 374 -15.65 17.76 0.61
N LEU A 375 -14.60 18.53 0.81
CA LEU A 375 -13.35 18.39 0.06
C LEU A 375 -12.41 17.45 0.77
N ASN A 376 -11.98 16.42 0.08
CA ASN A 376 -10.86 15.57 0.48
C ASN A 376 -9.64 15.94 -0.36
N ILE A 377 -8.48 16.03 0.25
CA ILE A 377 -7.21 16.27 -0.41
C ILE A 377 -6.14 15.33 0.14
N SER A 378 -5.39 14.74 -0.76
CA SER A 378 -4.20 13.97 -0.42
C SER A 378 -3.06 14.41 -1.34
N SER A 379 -1.90 14.70 -0.79
CA SER A 379 -0.73 15.15 -1.56
C SER A 379 0.54 14.55 -1.00
N SER A 380 1.48 14.18 -1.88
CA SER A 380 2.79 13.66 -1.51
C SER A 380 3.85 14.28 -2.41
N TRP A 381 4.99 14.65 -1.82
CA TRP A 381 6.13 15.28 -2.48
C TRP A 381 7.40 14.58 -2.01
N TYR A 382 8.29 14.23 -2.93
CA TYR A 382 9.57 13.64 -2.62
C TYR A 382 10.68 14.27 -3.46
N TYR A 383 11.84 14.41 -2.83
CA TYR A 383 13.10 14.71 -3.49
C TYR A 383 14.10 13.61 -3.15
N ALA A 384 14.58 12.92 -4.16
CA ALA A 384 15.62 11.91 -4.05
C ALA A 384 16.99 12.54 -4.32
N TYR A 385 17.92 12.32 -3.40
CA TYR A 385 19.28 12.84 -3.47
C TYR A 385 20.26 11.77 -3.02
N GLY A 386 21.30 11.53 -3.82
CA GLY A 386 22.29 10.52 -3.49
C GLY A 386 23.27 10.25 -4.61
N GLU A 387 23.85 9.07 -4.55
CA GLU A 387 24.82 8.59 -5.51
C GLU A 387 24.54 7.12 -5.84
N GLN A 388 24.75 6.74 -7.08
CA GLN A 388 24.76 5.36 -7.53
C GLN A 388 26.05 5.05 -8.29
N GLU A 389 26.45 3.79 -8.23
CA GLU A 389 27.60 3.31 -8.97
C GLU A 389 27.38 3.44 -10.47
N SER A 390 28.47 3.64 -11.19
CA SER A 390 28.47 3.79 -12.64
C SER A 390 27.80 2.62 -13.36
N THR A 391 27.12 2.93 -14.45
CA THR A 391 26.56 1.94 -15.38
C THR A 391 27.52 1.68 -16.54
N ARG A 392 27.21 0.70 -17.39
CA ARG A 392 27.97 0.49 -18.63
C ARG A 392 27.89 1.65 -19.63
N LEU A 393 26.89 2.50 -19.46
CA LEU A 393 26.75 3.70 -20.27
C LEU A 393 27.72 4.80 -19.85
N ARG A 394 28.28 4.70 -18.64
CA ARG A 394 29.10 5.74 -18.00
C ARG A 394 30.32 5.12 -17.30
N SER A 395 31.38 5.86 -17.22
CA SER A 395 32.63 5.43 -16.58
C SER A 395 32.81 5.93 -15.15
N GLU A 396 31.93 6.81 -14.67
CA GLU A 396 32.00 7.45 -13.34
C GLU A 396 30.70 7.29 -12.62
N ASP A 397 30.73 7.35 -11.28
CA ASP A 397 29.57 7.30 -10.43
C ASP A 397 28.63 8.47 -10.71
N GLU A 398 27.34 8.23 -10.57
CA GLU A 398 26.28 9.14 -10.95
C GLU A 398 25.62 9.75 -9.72
N LYS A 399 25.28 11.03 -9.82
CA LYS A 399 24.52 11.74 -8.77
C LYS A 399 23.04 11.63 -9.01
N VAL A 400 22.34 11.03 -8.09
CA VAL A 400 20.87 10.95 -8.11
C VAL A 400 20.26 12.27 -7.66
N ARG A 401 19.38 12.86 -8.49
CA ARG A 401 18.62 14.08 -8.19
C ARG A 401 17.27 14.04 -8.87
N ALA A 402 16.28 13.50 -8.20
CA ALA A 402 15.00 13.24 -8.81
C ALA A 402 13.82 13.79 -7.97
N TRP A 403 12.72 14.13 -8.65
CA TRP A 403 11.54 14.74 -8.05
C TRP A 403 10.30 13.90 -8.28
N PHE A 404 9.44 13.90 -7.28
CA PHE A 404 8.12 13.29 -7.37
C PHE A 404 7.08 14.16 -6.68
N THR A 405 5.91 14.27 -7.30
CA THR A 405 4.72 14.81 -6.65
C THR A 405 3.47 14.10 -7.13
N ALA A 406 2.54 13.88 -6.21
CA ALA A 406 1.20 13.38 -6.54
C ALA A 406 0.17 14.07 -5.65
N THR A 407 -0.93 14.50 -6.25
CA THR A 407 -2.04 15.15 -5.54
C THR A 407 -3.36 14.63 -6.07
N GLU A 408 -4.23 14.23 -5.17
CA GLU A 408 -5.60 13.83 -5.49
C GLU A 408 -6.58 14.66 -4.66
N MET A 409 -7.59 15.21 -5.32
CA MET A 409 -8.68 15.96 -4.71
C MET A 409 -9.99 15.26 -5.04
N SER A 410 -10.89 15.16 -4.08
CA SER A 410 -12.25 14.66 -4.32
C SER A 410 -13.28 15.47 -3.55
N TRP A 411 -14.50 15.47 -4.06
CA TRP A 411 -15.60 16.24 -3.49
C TRP A 411 -16.78 15.34 -3.18
N ASP A 412 -17.20 15.29 -1.91
CA ASP A 412 -18.31 14.45 -1.46
C ASP A 412 -19.67 15.10 -1.75
N ILE A 413 -20.45 14.48 -2.64
CA ILE A 413 -21.81 14.88 -3.00
C ILE A 413 -22.73 13.69 -2.75
N ASP A 414 -23.15 13.50 -1.50
CA ASP A 414 -24.00 12.40 -1.06
C ASP A 414 -23.47 11.02 -1.53
N TRP A 415 -24.12 10.43 -2.52
CA TRP A 415 -23.76 9.14 -3.12
C TRP A 415 -22.69 9.22 -4.23
N PHE A 416 -22.25 10.41 -4.61
CA PHE A 416 -21.35 10.63 -5.73
C PHE A 416 -20.12 11.42 -5.29
N ARG A 417 -18.94 10.99 -5.73
CA ARG A 417 -17.64 11.62 -5.41
C ARG A 417 -16.79 11.77 -6.66
N PRO A 418 -16.76 12.95 -7.31
CA PRO A 418 -15.79 13.24 -8.37
C PRO A 418 -14.38 13.38 -7.79
N ARG A 419 -13.38 12.99 -8.60
CA ARG A 419 -11.95 13.08 -8.27
C ARG A 419 -11.17 13.73 -9.38
N LEU A 420 -10.12 14.47 -8.99
CA LEU A 420 -9.06 14.98 -9.85
C LEU A 420 -7.72 14.50 -9.32
N SER A 421 -6.91 13.89 -10.15
CA SER A 421 -5.62 13.34 -9.81
C SER A 421 -4.53 13.94 -10.68
N PHE A 422 -3.39 14.26 -10.09
CA PHE A 422 -2.19 14.72 -10.78
C PHE A 422 -0.97 13.99 -10.20
N LEU A 423 -0.09 13.48 -11.07
CA LEU A 423 1.17 12.87 -10.68
C LEU A 423 2.25 13.32 -11.65
N TYR A 424 3.43 13.60 -11.09
CA TYR A 424 4.66 13.87 -11.84
C TYR A 424 5.83 13.15 -11.16
N ALA A 425 6.54 12.36 -11.92
CA ALA A 425 7.83 11.78 -11.59
C ALA A 425 8.84 12.22 -12.64
N SER A 426 9.94 12.84 -12.23
CA SER A 426 10.97 13.33 -13.15
C SER A 426 11.59 12.19 -13.94
N GLY A 427 11.96 12.45 -15.18
CA GLY A 427 12.75 11.58 -16.05
C GLY A 427 14.20 12.05 -16.16
N ASP A 428 15.05 11.15 -16.62
CA ASP A 428 16.45 11.42 -16.93
C ASP A 428 16.54 11.89 -18.40
N ASP A 429 17.02 13.11 -18.62
CA ASP A 429 17.06 13.75 -19.93
C ASP A 429 18.37 13.51 -20.69
N ASP A 430 19.43 13.02 -20.03
CA ASP A 430 20.67 12.59 -20.67
C ASP A 430 21.29 11.36 -19.98
N PRO A 431 20.99 10.14 -20.46
CA PRO A 431 21.52 8.92 -19.87
C PRO A 431 23.06 8.79 -19.96
N PHE A 432 23.78 9.74 -20.55
CA PHE A 432 25.24 9.73 -20.68
C PHE A 432 25.95 10.80 -19.84
N ASP A 433 25.24 11.68 -19.16
CA ASP A 433 25.85 12.63 -18.22
C ASP A 433 26.08 11.99 -16.84
N GLN A 434 26.60 12.72 -15.86
CA GLN A 434 26.89 12.22 -14.50
C GLN A 434 25.70 12.40 -13.54
N ARG A 435 24.49 12.52 -14.05
CA ARG A 435 23.30 12.69 -13.26
C ARG A 435 22.27 11.63 -13.63
N ALA A 436 21.59 11.13 -12.64
CA ALA A 436 20.44 10.25 -12.78
C ALA A 436 19.23 10.98 -12.20
N GLU A 437 18.39 11.54 -13.08
CA GLU A 437 17.31 12.46 -12.72
C GLU A 437 15.93 11.81 -12.76
N GLY A 438 15.85 10.54 -13.15
CA GLY A 438 14.60 9.78 -13.14
C GLY A 438 14.20 9.36 -11.73
N PHE A 439 13.02 9.80 -11.27
CA PHE A 439 12.52 9.37 -9.96
C PHE A 439 12.16 7.88 -9.96
N ASP A 440 12.64 7.18 -8.96
CA ASP A 440 12.23 5.82 -8.67
C ASP A 440 12.03 5.60 -7.17
N ALA A 441 11.00 4.85 -6.81
CA ALA A 441 10.67 4.55 -5.44
C ALA A 441 11.47 3.34 -4.93
N ILE A 442 11.49 3.12 -3.61
CA ILE A 442 12.14 1.96 -3.00
C ILE A 442 11.29 0.71 -3.23
N PHE A 443 10.01 0.78 -2.83
CA PHE A 443 9.05 -0.29 -3.01
C PHE A 443 7.62 0.26 -2.85
N GLU A 444 7.05 0.70 -3.92
CA GLU A 444 5.76 1.39 -3.93
C GLU A 444 4.56 0.44 -4.04
N ASN A 445 3.42 0.91 -3.53
CA ASN A 445 2.11 0.29 -3.71
C ASN A 445 1.02 1.39 -3.73
N PRO A 446 1.02 2.26 -4.74
CA PRO A 446 0.19 3.45 -4.74
C PRO A 446 -1.31 3.16 -4.76
N GLN A 447 -2.04 3.87 -3.92
CA GLN A 447 -3.50 3.91 -3.88
C GLN A 447 -3.96 5.26 -4.42
N PHE A 448 -3.98 5.40 -5.75
CA PHE A 448 -4.09 6.69 -6.42
C PHE A 448 -4.70 6.55 -7.81
N ALA A 449 -5.47 7.54 -8.28
CA ALA A 449 -6.02 7.65 -9.64
C ALA A 449 -6.73 6.37 -10.14
N GLY A 450 -7.46 5.68 -9.26
CA GLY A 450 -8.12 4.42 -9.59
C GLY A 450 -7.18 3.20 -9.61
N ALA A 451 -6.15 3.18 -8.76
CA ALA A 451 -5.11 2.15 -8.70
C ALA A 451 -5.60 0.70 -8.74
N ASP A 452 -6.73 0.44 -8.10
CA ASP A 452 -7.33 -0.90 -8.10
C ASP A 452 -7.91 -1.33 -9.45
N THR A 453 -8.15 -0.39 -10.36
CA THR A 453 -8.85 -0.60 -11.62
C THR A 453 -8.05 -0.12 -12.81
N SER A 454 -7.17 0.86 -12.65
CA SER A 454 -6.34 1.40 -13.71
C SER A 454 -5.42 0.32 -14.28
N PHE A 455 -5.41 0.21 -15.59
CA PHE A 455 -4.50 -0.69 -16.28
C PHE A 455 -3.04 -0.26 -16.05
N TRP A 456 -2.75 1.01 -16.21
CA TRP A 456 -1.41 1.57 -16.17
C TRP A 456 -0.73 1.41 -14.80
N ILE A 457 -1.44 1.73 -13.73
CA ILE A 457 -0.87 1.65 -12.38
C ILE A 457 -0.59 0.21 -11.97
N ARG A 458 -1.34 -0.76 -12.52
CA ARG A 458 -1.15 -2.19 -12.25
C ARG A 458 -0.18 -2.88 -13.20
N GLN A 459 0.13 -2.28 -14.33
CA GLN A 459 0.97 -2.89 -15.37
C GLN A 459 2.20 -2.03 -15.66
N ASN A 460 3.30 -2.67 -15.95
CA ASN A 460 4.49 -1.99 -16.46
C ASN A 460 4.37 -1.83 -17.97
N VAL A 461 4.92 -0.75 -18.51
CA VAL A 461 5.24 -0.68 -19.94
C VAL A 461 6.60 -1.35 -20.15
N PRO A 462 6.63 -2.58 -20.67
CA PRO A 462 7.88 -3.31 -20.82
C PRO A 462 8.74 -2.65 -21.90
N LEU A 463 10.05 -2.60 -21.68
CA LEU A 463 11.04 -2.19 -22.68
C LEU A 463 11.62 -3.42 -23.37
N ILE A 464 11.95 -3.31 -24.66
CA ILE A 464 12.68 -4.37 -25.38
C ILE A 464 14.07 -4.53 -24.76
N GLY A 465 14.46 -5.76 -24.45
CA GLY A 465 15.73 -6.07 -23.80
C GLY A 465 15.67 -6.16 -22.28
N GLY A 466 14.51 -5.95 -21.70
CA GLY A 466 14.28 -5.97 -20.23
C GLY A 466 13.98 -4.59 -19.68
N GLY A 467 13.39 -4.56 -18.52
CA GLY A 467 12.95 -3.34 -17.88
C GLY A 467 11.59 -2.84 -18.32
N GLY A 468 11.12 -1.83 -17.64
CA GLY A 468 9.83 -1.20 -17.91
C GLY A 468 9.76 0.19 -17.34
N VAL A 469 8.85 0.98 -17.83
CA VAL A 469 8.43 2.22 -17.18
C VAL A 469 7.39 1.87 -16.14
N VAL A 470 7.64 2.24 -14.89
CA VAL A 470 6.87 1.75 -13.75
C VAL A 470 6.26 2.92 -13.00
N LEU A 471 4.94 2.95 -12.86
CA LEU A 471 4.29 3.67 -11.76
C LEU A 471 4.19 2.78 -10.52
N SER A 472 3.97 1.48 -10.72
CA SER A 472 4.01 0.48 -9.67
C SER A 472 4.35 -0.88 -10.24
N GLY A 473 5.49 -1.43 -9.84
CA GLY A 473 5.90 -2.80 -10.19
C GLY A 473 5.10 -3.88 -9.45
N ARG A 474 4.42 -3.51 -8.39
CA ARG A 474 3.84 -4.47 -7.43
C ARG A 474 2.46 -4.99 -7.79
N ASN A 475 1.65 -4.20 -8.48
CA ASN A 475 0.26 -4.58 -8.78
C ASN A 475 0.10 -5.40 -10.07
N GLY A 476 1.17 -5.69 -10.76
CA GLY A 476 1.19 -6.60 -11.90
C GLY A 476 1.40 -8.05 -11.43
N ILE A 477 0.46 -8.95 -11.73
CA ILE A 477 0.56 -10.38 -11.39
C ILE A 477 1.61 -11.11 -12.25
N LEU A 478 1.96 -10.55 -13.38
CA LEU A 478 3.24 -10.81 -14.03
C LEU A 478 4.03 -9.53 -13.87
N PRO A 479 4.90 -9.43 -12.86
CA PRO A 479 5.90 -8.39 -12.87
C PRO A 479 6.58 -8.45 -14.23
N SER A 480 6.99 -7.29 -14.75
CA SER A 480 7.83 -7.32 -15.94
C SER A 480 8.92 -8.33 -15.62
N LEU A 481 8.97 -9.39 -16.40
CA LEU A 481 9.76 -10.60 -16.11
C LEU A 481 11.25 -10.33 -15.87
N ARG A 482 11.71 -9.10 -15.93
CA ARG A 482 13.12 -8.74 -15.88
C ARG A 482 13.46 -7.50 -15.05
N ALA A 483 12.48 -6.83 -14.44
CA ALA A 483 12.72 -5.59 -13.70
C ALA A 483 11.71 -5.33 -12.60
N SER A 484 11.28 -6.38 -11.93
CA SER A 484 10.42 -6.23 -10.76
C SER A 484 11.23 -5.69 -9.59
N LYS A 485 10.79 -4.60 -8.96
CA LYS A 485 11.34 -4.13 -7.69
C LYS A 485 11.14 -5.12 -6.55
N GLU A 486 10.26 -6.08 -6.71
CA GLU A 486 10.10 -7.18 -5.76
C GLU A 486 11.42 -7.89 -5.53
N GLN A 487 12.21 -8.07 -6.58
CA GLN A 487 13.54 -8.69 -6.54
C GLN A 487 14.64 -7.81 -7.15
N GLY A 488 14.28 -6.78 -7.92
CA GLY A 488 15.18 -5.85 -8.59
C GLY A 488 15.66 -4.71 -7.69
N GLN A 489 16.37 -3.78 -8.30
CA GLN A 489 16.88 -2.55 -7.69
C GLN A 489 16.12 -1.32 -8.21
N SER A 490 16.26 -0.18 -7.53
CA SER A 490 15.77 1.09 -8.04
C SER A 490 16.55 1.52 -9.29
N ASN A 491 15.85 2.12 -10.26
CA ASN A 491 16.43 2.60 -11.51
C ASN A 491 16.16 4.09 -11.69
N PHE A 492 17.19 4.92 -11.49
CA PHE A 492 17.09 6.37 -11.62
C PHE A 492 17.36 6.88 -13.05
N ILE A 493 17.67 5.97 -13.98
CA ILE A 493 17.78 6.25 -15.40
C ILE A 493 16.51 5.75 -16.08
N ASN A 494 15.46 6.55 -16.03
CA ASN A 494 14.15 6.22 -16.53
C ASN A 494 13.48 7.45 -17.17
N PRO A 495 12.49 7.29 -18.04
CA PRO A 495 11.88 8.41 -18.76
C PRO A 495 10.97 9.28 -17.90
N GLY A 496 10.74 8.95 -16.64
CA GLY A 496 9.74 9.62 -15.81
C GLY A 496 8.33 9.51 -16.37
N ILE A 497 7.35 10.03 -15.63
CA ILE A 497 5.95 9.98 -16.06
C ILE A 497 5.14 11.14 -15.49
N MET A 498 4.17 11.58 -16.26
CA MET A 498 3.15 12.54 -15.87
C MET A 498 1.77 11.94 -16.08
N LEU A 499 0.88 12.10 -15.09
CA LEU A 499 -0.50 11.67 -15.14
C LEU A 499 -1.43 12.82 -14.75
N ILE A 500 -2.48 13.01 -15.53
CA ILE A 500 -3.63 13.84 -15.17
C ILE A 500 -4.86 12.95 -15.27
N GLY A 501 -5.58 12.79 -14.16
CA GLY A 501 -6.70 11.87 -14.06
C GLY A 501 -7.99 12.53 -13.61
N LEU A 502 -9.09 12.10 -14.19
CA LEU A 502 -10.45 12.37 -13.75
C LEU A 502 -11.10 11.06 -13.32
N GLY A 503 -11.74 11.07 -12.17
CA GLY A 503 -12.42 9.90 -11.64
C GLY A 503 -13.74 10.26 -10.98
N ALA A 504 -14.55 9.25 -10.76
CA ALA A 504 -15.77 9.36 -9.96
C ALA A 504 -16.10 8.05 -9.27
N ASP A 505 -16.55 8.14 -8.03
CA ASP A 505 -17.16 7.03 -7.30
C ASP A 505 -18.65 7.33 -7.11
N ALA A 506 -19.47 6.31 -7.30
CA ALA A 506 -20.93 6.40 -7.12
C ALA A 506 -21.41 5.21 -6.29
N ASP A 507 -21.96 5.47 -5.13
CA ASP A 507 -22.67 4.47 -4.31
C ASP A 507 -24.10 4.31 -4.84
N ILE A 508 -24.26 3.47 -5.90
CA ILE A 508 -25.54 3.24 -6.58
C ILE A 508 -26.56 2.61 -5.63
N LEU A 509 -26.08 1.71 -4.78
CA LEU A 509 -26.80 1.10 -3.67
C LEU A 509 -25.87 1.05 -2.46
N PRO A 510 -26.36 0.93 -1.23
CA PRO A 510 -25.50 0.77 -0.06
C PRO A 510 -24.50 -0.38 -0.17
N GLN A 511 -24.88 -1.44 -0.91
CA GLN A 511 -24.02 -2.60 -1.18
C GLN A 511 -23.17 -2.48 -2.43
N LEU A 512 -23.46 -1.53 -3.34
CA LEU A 512 -22.92 -1.50 -4.69
C LEU A 512 -22.30 -0.14 -5.03
N ARG A 513 -20.99 -0.13 -5.22
CA ARG A 513 -20.23 1.05 -5.67
C ARG A 513 -19.74 0.85 -7.10
N LEU A 514 -19.90 1.87 -7.92
CA LEU A 514 -19.27 2.03 -9.22
C LEU A 514 -18.14 3.05 -9.12
N SER A 515 -16.96 2.72 -9.65
CA SER A 515 -15.85 3.65 -9.79
C SER A 515 -15.46 3.77 -11.27
N LEU A 516 -15.22 4.99 -11.74
CA LEU A 516 -14.79 5.29 -13.09
C LEU A 516 -13.53 6.15 -13.04
N ASN A 517 -12.57 5.94 -13.94
CA ASN A 517 -11.36 6.77 -14.06
C ASN A 517 -10.95 6.88 -15.51
N ILE A 518 -10.43 8.07 -15.88
CA ILE A 518 -9.78 8.37 -17.14
C ILE A 518 -8.49 9.10 -16.81
N ASN A 519 -7.35 8.53 -17.17
CA ASN A 519 -6.03 9.08 -16.88
C ASN A 519 -5.29 9.36 -18.20
N HIS A 520 -4.92 10.59 -18.45
CA HIS A 520 -3.99 10.97 -19.52
C HIS A 520 -2.56 10.73 -19.04
N LEU A 521 -1.78 9.98 -19.83
CA LEU A 521 -0.43 9.53 -19.50
C LEU A 521 0.58 10.01 -20.54
N ARG A 522 1.70 10.55 -20.05
CA ARG A 522 2.83 10.93 -20.90
C ARG A 522 4.16 10.72 -20.19
N PHE A 523 5.22 10.46 -20.95
CA PHE A 523 6.58 10.51 -20.44
C PHE A 523 6.98 11.94 -20.08
N ASP A 524 7.83 12.11 -19.07
CA ASP A 524 8.47 13.39 -18.80
C ASP A 524 9.53 13.67 -19.87
N THR A 525 10.39 12.69 -20.15
CA THR A 525 11.41 12.74 -21.19
C THR A 525 11.43 11.43 -22.00
N THR A 526 12.01 11.42 -23.20
CA THR A 526 12.11 10.22 -24.04
C THR A 526 13.55 9.87 -24.43
N GLU A 527 14.52 10.66 -24.03
CA GLU A 527 15.94 10.48 -24.38
C GLU A 527 16.48 9.12 -23.94
N VAL A 528 16.14 8.69 -22.73
CA VAL A 528 16.53 7.35 -22.24
C VAL A 528 15.97 6.25 -23.15
N LEU A 529 14.70 6.37 -23.55
CA LEU A 529 14.05 5.39 -24.44
C LEU A 529 14.69 5.38 -25.83
N GLU A 530 14.94 6.56 -26.39
CA GLU A 530 15.54 6.72 -27.71
C GLU A 530 16.95 6.12 -27.77
N ARG A 531 17.72 6.30 -26.70
CA ARG A 531 19.07 5.75 -26.61
C ARG A 531 19.08 4.24 -26.43
N LEU A 532 18.27 3.73 -25.49
CA LEU A 532 18.21 2.29 -25.23
C LEU A 532 17.64 1.49 -26.41
N ARG A 533 16.71 2.07 -27.17
CA ARG A 533 16.13 1.43 -28.36
C ARG A 533 16.88 1.73 -29.63
N GLN A 534 17.81 2.69 -29.62
CA GLN A 534 18.45 3.23 -30.83
C GLN A 534 17.42 3.69 -31.88
N GLN A 535 16.35 4.28 -31.39
CA GLN A 535 15.21 4.74 -32.18
C GLN A 535 14.88 6.19 -31.80
N ALA A 536 14.78 7.08 -32.78
CA ALA A 536 14.36 8.46 -32.57
C ALA A 536 13.58 8.97 -33.79
N PRO A 537 12.59 9.86 -33.58
CA PRO A 537 12.07 10.34 -32.30
C PRO A 537 11.07 9.36 -31.68
N ILE A 538 10.92 9.41 -30.34
CA ILE A 538 9.84 8.78 -29.60
C ILE A 538 8.97 9.89 -29.01
N HIS A 539 7.66 9.85 -29.26
CA HIS A 539 6.75 10.86 -28.74
C HIS A 539 6.47 10.65 -27.24
N LYS A 540 6.25 11.74 -26.52
CA LYS A 540 5.97 11.68 -25.07
C LYS A 540 4.58 11.13 -24.71
N ALA A 541 3.59 11.18 -25.60
CA ALA A 541 2.22 10.76 -25.32
C ALA A 541 2.11 9.24 -25.25
N LEU A 542 1.83 8.68 -24.04
CA LEU A 542 1.58 7.25 -23.84
C LEU A 542 0.16 6.86 -24.22
N GLY A 543 -0.83 7.67 -23.85
CA GLY A 543 -2.23 7.39 -24.17
C GLY A 543 -3.18 7.69 -23.02
N GLU A 544 -4.42 7.21 -23.20
CA GLU A 544 -5.52 7.36 -22.25
C GLU A 544 -5.81 6.02 -21.56
N ASP A 545 -5.62 5.96 -20.25
CA ASP A 545 -6.01 4.80 -19.43
C ASP A 545 -7.44 4.99 -18.92
N ILE A 546 -8.35 4.17 -19.40
CA ILE A 546 -9.76 4.22 -19.03
C ILE A 546 -10.09 2.99 -18.22
N SER A 547 -10.70 3.18 -17.04
CA SER A 547 -11.05 2.08 -16.17
C SER A 547 -12.40 2.24 -15.48
N MET A 548 -13.03 1.09 -15.20
CA MET A 548 -14.30 0.98 -14.49
C MET A 548 -14.22 -0.17 -13.48
N SER A 549 -14.75 0.03 -12.29
CA SER A 549 -14.87 -1.02 -11.27
C SER A 549 -16.24 -1.03 -10.64
N LEU A 550 -16.78 -2.24 -10.49
CA LEU A 550 -17.99 -2.50 -9.73
C LEU A 550 -17.62 -3.28 -8.46
N ILE A 551 -17.92 -2.71 -7.30
CA ILE A 551 -17.64 -3.31 -5.99
C ILE A 551 -18.97 -3.64 -5.31
N TRP A 552 -19.18 -4.92 -5.03
CA TRP A 552 -20.41 -5.42 -4.43
C TRP A 552 -20.14 -6.07 -3.07
N ARG A 553 -20.88 -5.62 -2.05
CA ARG A 553 -20.85 -6.11 -0.66
C ARG A 553 -22.25 -6.64 -0.29
N PRO A 554 -22.58 -7.89 -0.64
CA PRO A 554 -23.96 -8.41 -0.54
C PRO A 554 -24.56 -8.32 0.86
N PHE A 555 -23.74 -8.40 1.89
CA PHE A 555 -24.19 -8.38 3.29
C PHE A 555 -23.95 -7.04 3.99
N MET A 556 -23.60 -5.98 3.25
CA MET A 556 -23.21 -4.67 3.79
C MET A 556 -22.02 -4.74 4.78
N THR A 557 -21.28 -5.83 4.75
CA THR A 557 -20.08 -6.07 5.57
C THR A 557 -18.86 -6.26 4.67
N GLN A 558 -17.68 -6.26 5.26
CA GLN A 558 -16.44 -6.55 4.54
C GLN A 558 -16.09 -8.06 4.49
N ASN A 559 -16.97 -8.92 5.00
CA ASN A 559 -16.73 -10.38 5.03
C ASN A 559 -16.84 -11.03 3.67
N ALA A 560 -17.63 -10.46 2.78
CA ALA A 560 -17.72 -10.90 1.39
C ALA A 560 -17.71 -9.67 0.48
N VAL A 561 -16.64 -9.51 -0.28
CA VAL A 561 -16.48 -8.42 -1.24
C VAL A 561 -16.18 -9.01 -2.61
N PHE A 562 -17.00 -8.63 -3.58
CA PHE A 562 -16.81 -8.98 -4.99
C PHE A 562 -16.47 -7.73 -5.76
N ARG A 563 -15.44 -7.81 -6.60
CA ARG A 563 -15.03 -6.72 -7.48
C ARG A 563 -14.93 -7.22 -8.90
N LEU A 564 -15.53 -6.49 -9.84
CA LEU A 564 -15.31 -6.65 -11.26
C LEU A 564 -14.73 -5.35 -11.80
N SER A 565 -13.50 -5.40 -12.30
CA SER A 565 -12.82 -4.24 -12.87
C SER A 565 -12.50 -4.48 -14.34
N MET A 566 -12.64 -3.45 -15.14
CA MET A 566 -12.26 -3.43 -16.54
C MET A 566 -11.40 -2.20 -16.79
N ALA A 567 -10.27 -2.38 -17.45
CA ALA A 567 -9.38 -1.29 -17.81
C ALA A 567 -8.82 -1.49 -19.20
N GLY A 568 -8.57 -0.40 -19.92
CA GLY A 568 -7.95 -0.41 -21.22
C GLY A 568 -7.11 0.85 -21.44
N LEU A 569 -6.03 0.70 -22.20
CA LEU A 569 -5.20 1.81 -22.62
C LEU A 569 -5.49 2.10 -24.11
N ILE A 570 -5.98 3.29 -24.42
CA ILE A 570 -6.01 3.80 -25.79
C ILE A 570 -4.60 4.29 -26.09
N PRO A 571 -3.86 3.64 -27.02
CA PRO A 571 -2.48 3.98 -27.29
C PRO A 571 -2.33 5.42 -27.78
N GLY A 572 -1.34 6.13 -27.25
CA GLY A 572 -0.86 7.38 -27.80
C GLY A 572 0.34 7.14 -28.71
N LYS A 573 0.80 8.20 -29.38
CA LYS A 573 1.87 8.09 -30.36
C LYS A 573 3.18 7.54 -29.79
N GLY A 574 3.54 7.90 -28.56
CA GLY A 574 4.74 7.35 -27.90
C GLY A 574 4.64 5.86 -27.62
N PHE A 575 3.44 5.37 -27.29
CA PHE A 575 3.20 3.94 -27.15
C PHE A 575 3.30 3.22 -28.50
N GLU A 576 2.73 3.79 -29.56
CA GLU A 576 2.83 3.25 -30.92
C GLU A 576 4.28 3.23 -31.44
N ASP A 577 5.07 4.29 -31.17
CA ASP A 577 6.50 4.32 -31.50
C ASP A 577 7.28 3.18 -30.80
N LEU A 578 6.88 2.82 -29.57
CA LEU A 578 7.53 1.76 -28.81
C LEU A 578 7.12 0.36 -29.26
N PHE A 579 5.85 0.15 -29.59
CA PHE A 579 5.27 -1.19 -29.80
C PHE A 579 4.72 -1.44 -31.18
N GLY A 580 4.78 -0.45 -32.07
CA GLY A 580 4.27 -0.49 -33.45
C GLY A 580 2.82 -0.06 -33.57
N ASP A 581 2.47 0.42 -34.77
CA ASP A 581 1.10 0.92 -35.08
C ASP A 581 0.04 -0.20 -35.01
N ASP A 582 0.44 -1.45 -35.19
CA ASP A 582 -0.42 -2.63 -35.06
C ASP A 582 -0.55 -3.14 -33.60
N ALA A 583 0.02 -2.41 -32.63
CA ALA A 583 -0.10 -2.78 -31.23
C ALA A 583 -1.58 -2.80 -30.84
N ARG A 584 -2.06 -3.99 -30.50
CA ARG A 584 -3.46 -4.17 -30.10
C ARG A 584 -3.70 -3.43 -28.79
N THR A 585 -4.86 -2.81 -28.65
CA THR A 585 -5.28 -2.11 -27.43
C THR A 585 -5.03 -2.99 -26.20
N PRO A 586 -4.16 -2.55 -25.27
CA PRO A 586 -3.96 -3.23 -24.00
C PRO A 586 -5.24 -3.20 -23.16
N TYR A 587 -5.56 -4.30 -22.50
CA TYR A 587 -6.73 -4.37 -21.62
C TYR A 587 -6.49 -5.28 -20.42
N SER A 588 -7.29 -5.10 -19.38
CA SER A 588 -7.41 -6.00 -18.23
C SER A 588 -8.88 -6.12 -17.83
N ILE A 589 -9.34 -7.34 -17.61
CA ILE A 589 -10.63 -7.64 -16.99
C ILE A 589 -10.31 -8.43 -15.74
N LEU A 590 -10.58 -7.86 -14.57
CA LEU A 590 -10.21 -8.46 -13.29
C LEU A 590 -11.47 -8.75 -12.48
N PHE A 591 -11.65 -10.01 -12.14
CA PHE A 591 -12.60 -10.44 -11.12
C PHE A 591 -11.81 -10.76 -9.84
N ASN A 592 -12.22 -10.14 -8.73
CA ASN A 592 -11.66 -10.41 -7.42
C ASN A 592 -12.78 -10.75 -6.43
N MET A 593 -12.58 -11.81 -5.67
CA MET A 593 -13.46 -12.22 -4.59
C MET A 593 -12.65 -12.32 -3.29
N THR A 594 -13.02 -11.53 -2.31
CA THR A 594 -12.40 -11.55 -0.97
C THR A 594 -13.44 -12.02 0.04
N LEU A 595 -13.13 -13.11 0.74
CA LEU A 595 -13.92 -13.63 1.84
C LEU A 595 -13.10 -13.54 3.13
N THR A 596 -13.67 -12.97 4.18
CA THR A 596 -12.98 -12.72 5.47
C THR A 596 -13.77 -13.31 6.62
N TYR A 597 -13.08 -14.09 7.45
CA TYR A 597 -13.54 -14.56 8.75
C TYR A 597 -12.87 -13.77 9.87
#